data_7f0f619be24ff49e3fa68d5e32b1f203
#
_entry.id   7f0f619be24ff49e3fa68d5e32b1f203
#
_cell.length_a   1.000
_cell.length_b   1.000
_cell.length_c   1.000
_cell.angle_alpha   90.00
_cell.angle_beta   90.00
_cell.angle_gamma   90.00
#
_symmetry.space_group_name_H-M   'P 1'
#
loop_
_entity.id
_entity.type
_entity.pdbx_description
1 polymer ?
#
loop_
_entity_poly.entity_id
_entity_poly.type
_entity_poly.pdbx_seq_one_letter_code
_entity_poly.pdbx_strand_id
1 'polypeptide(L)'
;AARAEFTVLHLVTGAHAVRALLPWLHAADRLPALRHYAGAAAAAWATLPREHNGAPLQVTVLPWTEITARATLSDDDHVIKLVDACRELEASQGGAVWSRAASRAVAEIA
;
A
#
# COMPACT_ATOMS: atom_id res chain seq x y z
N ALA A 1 14.64 4.86 -8.56
CA ALA A 1 13.75 5.31 -7.47
C ALA A 1 12.28 5.15 -7.87
N ALA A 2 11.81 5.78 -8.95
CA ALA A 2 10.40 5.71 -9.37
C ALA A 2 9.91 4.28 -9.62
N ARG A 3 10.74 3.40 -10.20
CA ARG A 3 10.39 2.01 -10.48
C ARG A 3 10.24 1.18 -9.19
N ALA A 4 11.11 1.41 -8.21
CA ALA A 4 11.04 0.74 -6.92
C ALA A 4 9.78 1.17 -6.15
N GLU A 5 9.48 2.47 -6.14
CA GLU A 5 8.28 3.02 -5.52
C GLU A 5 7.01 2.45 -6.16
N PHE A 6 6.99 2.34 -7.48
CA PHE A 6 5.88 1.76 -8.23
C PHE A 6 5.65 0.28 -7.84
N THR A 7 6.73 -0.51 -7.75
CA THR A 7 6.64 -1.91 -7.33
C THR A 7 6.10 -2.04 -5.91
N VAL A 8 6.63 -1.27 -4.96
CA VAL A 8 6.18 -1.31 -3.56
C VAL A 8 4.71 -0.91 -3.44
N LEU A 9 4.29 0.12 -4.16
CA LEU A 9 2.89 0.55 -4.21
C LEU A 9 1.97 -0.61 -4.64
N HIS A 10 2.34 -1.32 -5.69
CA HIS A 10 1.55 -2.45 -6.19
C HIS A 10 1.54 -3.65 -5.24
N LEU A 11 2.58 -3.84 -4.43
CA LEU A 11 2.58 -4.84 -3.38
C LEU A 11 1.53 -4.53 -2.31
N VAL A 12 1.39 -3.28 -1.92
CA VAL A 12 0.38 -2.85 -0.94
C VAL A 12 -1.03 -2.93 -1.51
N THR A 13 -1.27 -2.36 -2.67
CA THR A 13 -2.59 -2.37 -3.32
C THR A 13 -3.01 -3.77 -3.73
N GLY A 14 -2.07 -4.60 -4.16
CA GLY A 14 -2.31 -6.01 -4.47
C GLY A 14 -2.69 -6.83 -3.25
N ALA A 15 -2.01 -6.63 -2.12
CA ALA A 15 -2.37 -7.27 -0.86
C ALA A 15 -3.78 -6.90 -0.41
N HIS A 16 -4.13 -5.62 -0.51
CA HIS A 16 -5.47 -5.14 -0.21
C HIS A 16 -6.52 -5.78 -1.12
N ALA A 17 -6.25 -5.86 -2.42
CA ALA A 17 -7.15 -6.49 -3.38
C ALA A 17 -7.37 -7.98 -3.09
N VAL A 18 -6.31 -8.74 -2.81
CA VAL A 18 -6.41 -10.16 -2.44
C VAL A 18 -7.24 -10.32 -1.18
N ARG A 19 -6.99 -9.50 -0.17
CA ARG A 19 -7.74 -9.52 1.08
C ARG A 19 -9.24 -9.25 0.85
N ALA A 20 -9.57 -8.30 0.01
CA ALA A 20 -10.96 -7.97 -0.33
C ALA A 20 -11.66 -9.10 -1.07
N LEU A 21 -10.93 -9.87 -1.88
CA LEU A 21 -11.46 -10.98 -2.68
C LEU A 21 -11.60 -12.29 -1.90
N LEU A 22 -10.79 -12.50 -0.85
CA LEU A 22 -10.79 -13.78 -0.10
C LEU A 22 -12.17 -14.26 0.34
N PRO A 23 -13.06 -13.41 0.89
CA PRO A 23 -14.40 -13.84 1.31
C PRO A 23 -15.28 -14.36 0.16
N TRP A 24 -14.98 -13.95 -1.07
CA TRP A 24 -15.72 -14.33 -2.28
C TRP A 24 -15.20 -15.60 -2.95
N LEU A 25 -14.05 -16.10 -2.51
CA LEU A 25 -13.47 -17.36 -3.00
C LEU A 25 -14.05 -18.54 -2.23
N HIS A 26 -14.14 -19.69 -2.89
CA HIS A 26 -14.38 -20.96 -2.19
C HIS A 26 -13.30 -21.19 -1.14
N ALA A 27 -13.68 -21.80 -0.03
CA ALA A 27 -12.75 -22.04 1.08
C ALA A 27 -11.48 -22.78 0.63
N ALA A 28 -11.62 -23.74 -0.29
CA ALA A 28 -10.49 -24.50 -0.83
C ALA A 28 -9.50 -23.66 -1.66
N ASP A 29 -9.94 -22.52 -2.19
CA ASP A 29 -9.11 -21.67 -3.05
C ASP A 29 -8.39 -20.55 -2.29
N ARG A 30 -8.77 -20.30 -1.04
CA ARG A 30 -8.23 -19.17 -0.26
C ARG A 30 -6.75 -19.33 0.04
N LEU A 31 -6.34 -20.47 0.54
CA LEU A 31 -4.92 -20.72 0.84
C LEU A 31 -4.05 -20.76 -0.42
N PRO A 32 -4.46 -21.45 -1.51
CA PRO A 32 -3.74 -21.33 -2.78
C PRO A 32 -3.60 -19.90 -3.29
N ALA A 33 -4.65 -19.08 -3.22
CA ALA A 33 -4.60 -17.69 -3.64
C ALA A 33 -3.57 -16.88 -2.82
N LEU A 34 -3.55 -17.05 -1.49
CA LEU A 34 -2.57 -16.42 -0.62
C LEU A 34 -1.15 -16.86 -0.92
N ARG A 35 -0.93 -18.14 -1.20
CA ARG A 35 0.39 -18.68 -1.58
C ARG A 35 0.87 -18.11 -2.90
N HIS A 36 0.01 -18.03 -3.90
CA HIS A 36 0.35 -17.43 -5.19
C HIS A 36 0.70 -15.95 -5.05
N TYR A 37 -0.08 -15.22 -4.28
CA TYR A 37 0.22 -13.81 -4.02
C TYR A 37 1.55 -13.65 -3.27
N ALA A 38 1.77 -14.43 -2.21
CA ALA A 38 3.00 -14.36 -1.42
C ALA A 38 4.23 -14.67 -2.28
N GLY A 39 4.15 -15.66 -3.17
CA GLY A 39 5.23 -16.01 -4.11
C GLY A 39 5.52 -14.86 -5.08
N ALA A 40 4.48 -14.28 -5.67
CA ALA A 40 4.62 -13.14 -6.59
C ALA A 40 5.18 -11.91 -5.87
N ALA A 41 4.71 -11.64 -4.65
CA ALA A 41 5.18 -10.52 -3.84
C ALA A 41 6.66 -10.69 -3.45
N ALA A 42 7.05 -11.90 -3.06
CA ALA A 42 8.45 -12.20 -2.73
C ALA A 42 9.37 -12.03 -3.95
N ALA A 43 8.94 -12.50 -5.12
CA ALA A 43 9.68 -12.32 -6.36
C ALA A 43 9.85 -10.83 -6.72
N ALA A 44 8.77 -10.06 -6.63
CA ALA A 44 8.81 -8.63 -6.88
C ALA A 44 9.71 -7.89 -5.87
N TRP A 45 9.60 -8.25 -4.59
CA TRP A 45 10.45 -7.68 -3.54
C TRP A 45 11.93 -7.96 -3.79
N ALA A 46 12.28 -9.16 -4.27
CA ALA A 46 13.65 -9.54 -4.59
C ALA A 46 14.27 -8.71 -5.72
N THR A 47 13.47 -8.05 -6.56
CA THR A 47 13.96 -7.17 -7.62
C THR A 47 14.28 -5.75 -7.14
N LEU A 48 13.91 -5.40 -5.91
CA LEU A 48 14.12 -4.06 -5.39
C LEU A 48 15.60 -3.83 -5.02
N PRO A 49 16.11 -2.60 -5.24
CA PRO A 49 17.46 -2.26 -4.79
C PRO A 49 17.59 -2.39 -3.27
N ARG A 50 18.71 -2.95 -2.83
CA ARG A 50 18.99 -3.15 -1.40
C ARG A 50 19.55 -1.90 -0.71
N GLU A 51 19.45 -0.75 -1.32
CA GLU A 51 20.02 0.52 -0.84
C GLU A 51 19.17 1.20 0.26
N HIS A 52 18.46 0.41 1.06
CA HIS A 52 17.83 0.96 2.25
C HIS A 52 18.84 0.98 3.38
N ASN A 53 19.31 2.15 3.72
CA ASN A 53 20.18 2.38 4.88
C ASN A 53 19.43 2.24 6.22
N GLY A 54 18.18 1.80 6.21
CA GLY A 54 17.36 1.63 7.40
C GLY A 54 16.96 2.92 8.10
N ALA A 55 17.29 4.08 7.55
CA ALA A 55 16.86 5.35 8.12
C ALA A 55 15.34 5.49 7.99
N PRO A 56 14.60 5.75 9.08
CA PRO A 56 13.17 5.97 9.01
C PRO A 56 12.88 7.20 8.17
N LEU A 57 11.93 7.08 7.23
CA LEU A 57 11.44 8.22 6.49
C LEU A 57 10.84 9.24 7.45
N GLN A 58 11.36 10.44 7.42
CA GLN A 58 10.76 11.56 8.14
C GLN A 58 9.55 12.06 7.37
N VAL A 59 8.37 11.71 7.84
CA VAL A 59 7.11 12.12 7.26
C VAL A 59 6.27 12.79 8.33
N THR A 60 5.75 13.96 8.01
CA THR A 60 4.73 14.58 8.85
C THR A 60 3.42 13.81 8.65
N VAL A 61 2.95 13.18 9.71
CA VAL A 61 1.69 12.43 9.67
C VAL A 61 0.51 13.40 9.70
N LEU A 62 -0.30 13.32 8.66
CA LEU A 62 -1.50 14.13 8.51
C LEU A 62 -2.73 13.36 9.04
N PRO A 63 -3.77 14.06 9.50
CA PRO A 63 -5.03 13.40 9.80
C PRO A 63 -5.68 12.85 8.53
N TRP A 64 -6.46 11.78 8.66
CA TRP A 64 -7.09 11.11 7.52
C TRP A 64 -8.00 12.04 6.70
N THR A 65 -8.64 12.99 7.35
CA THR A 65 -9.46 14.00 6.66
C THR A 65 -8.64 14.81 5.65
N GLU A 66 -7.43 15.19 6.03
CA GLU A 66 -6.53 15.94 5.15
C GLU A 66 -5.90 15.05 4.09
N ILE A 67 -5.47 13.83 4.46
CA ILE A 67 -4.94 12.84 3.51
C ILE A 67 -5.97 12.58 2.40
N THR A 68 -7.21 12.32 2.78
CA THR A 68 -8.29 12.04 1.83
C THR A 68 -8.57 13.23 0.93
N ALA A 69 -8.63 14.43 1.50
CA ALA A 69 -8.87 15.65 0.73
C ALA A 69 -7.76 15.88 -0.31
N ARG A 70 -6.51 15.70 0.07
CA ARG A 70 -5.37 15.81 -0.87
C ARG A 70 -5.39 14.73 -1.94
N ALA A 71 -5.69 13.50 -1.57
CA ALA A 71 -5.76 12.39 -2.53
C ALA A 71 -6.81 12.63 -3.62
N THR A 72 -7.96 13.23 -3.27
CA THR A 72 -9.01 13.53 -4.25
C THR A 72 -8.61 14.61 -5.26
N LEU A 73 -7.57 15.38 -4.97
CA LEU A 73 -7.02 16.39 -5.89
C LEU A 73 -5.95 15.81 -6.83
N SER A 74 -5.54 14.56 -6.61
CA SER A 74 -4.51 13.93 -7.42
C SER A 74 -5.06 13.48 -8.77
N ASP A 75 -4.30 13.74 -9.82
CA ASP A 75 -4.56 13.19 -11.15
C ASP A 75 -3.98 11.77 -11.31
N ASP A 76 -3.23 11.29 -10.32
CA ASP A 76 -2.63 9.96 -10.33
C ASP A 76 -3.53 8.99 -9.55
N ASP A 77 -4.14 8.06 -10.26
CA ASP A 77 -5.00 7.04 -9.67
C ASP A 77 -4.27 6.10 -8.71
N HIS A 78 -2.94 5.95 -8.85
CA HIS A 78 -2.13 5.17 -7.93
C HIS A 78 -2.09 5.79 -6.54
N VAL A 79 -2.06 7.11 -6.43
CA VAL A 79 -2.13 7.82 -5.14
C VAL A 79 -3.46 7.55 -4.46
N ILE A 80 -4.56 7.66 -5.22
CA ILE A 80 -5.90 7.43 -4.72
C ILE A 80 -6.05 5.99 -4.22
N LYS A 81 -5.61 5.02 -5.00
CA LYS A 81 -5.65 3.60 -4.64
C LYS A 81 -4.80 3.28 -3.41
N LEU A 82 -3.62 3.86 -3.32
CA LEU A 82 -2.73 3.64 -2.17
C LEU A 82 -3.34 4.21 -0.88
N VAL A 83 -3.88 5.42 -0.94
CA VAL A 83 -4.55 6.06 0.21
C VAL A 83 -5.74 5.23 0.67
N ASP A 84 -6.57 4.77 -0.26
CA ASP A 84 -7.71 3.90 0.04
C ASP A 84 -7.27 2.60 0.70
N ALA A 85 -6.26 1.92 0.13
CA ALA A 85 -5.71 0.69 0.68
C ALA A 85 -5.16 0.90 2.09
N CYS A 86 -4.39 1.95 2.31
CA CYS A 86 -3.83 2.28 3.63
C CYS A 86 -4.92 2.53 4.67
N ARG A 87 -5.97 3.27 4.29
CA ARG A 87 -7.09 3.55 5.17
C ARG A 87 -7.82 2.27 5.61
N GLU A 88 -8.13 1.40 4.66
CA GLU A 88 -8.77 0.11 4.93
C GLU A 88 -7.89 -0.81 5.79
N LEU A 89 -6.59 -0.85 5.52
CA LEU A 89 -5.65 -1.67 6.28
C LEU A 89 -5.47 -1.16 7.71
N GLU A 90 -5.42 0.15 7.92
CA GLU A 90 -5.39 0.71 9.27
C GLU A 90 -6.67 0.39 10.05
N ALA A 91 -7.82 0.54 9.43
CA ALA A 91 -9.10 0.23 10.05
C ALA A 91 -9.21 -1.24 10.49
N SER A 92 -8.60 -2.16 9.75
CA SER A 92 -8.68 -3.59 10.03
C SER A 92 -7.57 -4.14 10.89
N GLN A 93 -6.36 -3.59 10.79
CA GLN A 93 -5.17 -4.12 11.46
C GLN A 93 -4.60 -3.18 12.52
N GLY A 94 -4.96 -1.90 12.49
CA GLY A 94 -4.35 -0.88 13.31
C GLY A 94 -2.93 -0.53 12.87
N GLY A 95 -2.28 0.31 13.66
CA GLY A 95 -0.89 0.69 13.44
C GLY A 95 -0.71 1.97 12.64
N ALA A 96 0.30 2.75 13.01
CA ALA A 96 0.57 4.07 12.43
C ALA A 96 1.29 4.01 11.07
N VAL A 97 1.76 2.84 10.63
CA VAL A 97 2.47 2.68 9.37
C VAL A 97 1.62 3.10 8.17
N TRP A 98 0.33 2.85 8.24
CA TRP A 98 -0.59 3.11 7.13
C TRP A 98 -0.85 4.60 6.91
N SER A 99 -1.13 5.35 7.98
CA SER A 99 -1.29 6.81 7.89
C SER A 99 0.02 7.51 7.52
N ARG A 100 1.16 6.97 7.93
CA ARG A 100 2.48 7.47 7.51
C ARG A 100 2.71 7.27 6.02
N ALA A 101 2.43 6.08 5.51
CA ALA A 101 2.55 5.77 4.09
C ALA A 101 1.62 6.64 3.24
N ALA A 102 0.38 6.79 3.66
CA ALA A 102 -0.59 7.65 2.98
C ALA A 102 -0.20 9.12 3.02
N SER A 103 0.29 9.63 4.15
CA SER A 103 0.80 11.00 4.29
C SER A 103 1.97 11.25 3.33
N ARG A 104 2.87 10.27 3.20
CA ARG A 104 3.97 10.34 2.24
C ARG A 104 3.46 10.46 0.80
N ALA A 105 2.45 9.66 0.46
CA ALA A 105 1.90 9.63 -0.90
C ALA A 105 1.27 10.97 -1.31
N VAL A 106 0.71 11.72 -0.36
CA VAL A 106 0.04 13.02 -0.62
C VAL A 106 0.89 14.23 -0.25
N ALA A 107 2.13 14.05 0.19
CA ALA A 107 2.96 15.12 0.73
C ALA A 107 3.15 16.30 -0.25
N GLU A 108 3.22 16.03 -1.54
CA GLU A 108 3.45 17.02 -2.58
C GLU A 108 2.15 17.56 -3.21
N ILE A 109 1.01 17.10 -2.74
CA ILE A 109 -0.30 17.54 -3.23
C ILE A 109 -0.80 18.67 -2.35
N ALA A 110 -0.99 19.80 -2.96
CA ALA A 110 -1.43 21.02 -2.27
C ALA A 110 -2.93 20.99 -1.91
#